data_c090c1038e77e6fa17e2d9447ba0ffe0
#
_entry.id   c090c1038e77e6fa17e2d9447ba0ffe0
#
_cell.length_a   1.000
_cell.length_b   1.000
_cell.length_c   1.000
_cell.angle_alpha   90.00
_cell.angle_beta   90.00
_cell.angle_gamma   90.00
#
_symmetry.space_group_name_H-M   'P 1'
#
loop_
_entity.id
_entity.type
_entity.pdbx_description
1 polymer ?
#
loop_
_entity_poly.entity_id
_entity_poly.type
_entity_poly.pdbx_seq_one_letter_code
_entity_poly.pdbx_strand_id
1 'polypeptide(L)'
;MKRLGIAFSGGPTASEIVDCVRLAEDLGYESAWIAEGHGGDQFSILSGCAAATSKIKLGTAISSVFVRSAPTLAMAAATVDELSKGRLILGLGSSHKVQVVPEHGIEYSLSLIHI
;
A
#
# COMPACT_ATOMS: atom_id res chain seq x y z
N MET A 1 -1.28 21.39 -15.51
CA MET A 1 -1.95 20.84 -14.33
C MET A 1 -0.92 20.13 -13.44
N LYS A 2 -0.93 20.41 -12.17
CA LYS A 2 -0.01 19.78 -11.22
C LYS A 2 -0.48 18.36 -10.90
N ARG A 3 0.45 17.41 -10.88
CA ARG A 3 0.18 16.04 -10.43
C ARG A 3 0.53 15.97 -8.94
N LEU A 4 -0.45 15.67 -8.12
CA LEU A 4 -0.28 15.59 -6.67
C LEU A 4 -0.64 14.20 -6.17
N GLY A 5 0.21 13.68 -5.30
CA GLY A 5 -0.03 12.44 -4.57
C GLY A 5 0.12 12.67 -3.09
N ILE A 6 -0.51 11.81 -2.29
CA ILE A 6 -0.37 11.80 -0.83
C ILE A 6 0.12 10.43 -0.40
N ALA A 7 1.02 10.38 0.58
CA ALA A 7 1.60 9.14 1.07
C ALA A 7 1.50 9.06 2.60
N PHE A 8 1.31 7.84 3.10
CA PHE A 8 1.19 7.56 4.53
C PHE A 8 2.20 6.49 4.91
N SER A 9 3.02 6.77 5.91
CA SER A 9 4.04 5.84 6.40
C SER A 9 3.89 5.48 7.88
N GLY A 10 2.77 5.86 8.48
CA GLY A 10 2.47 5.65 9.89
C GLY A 10 1.89 6.92 10.49
N GLY A 11 1.54 6.89 11.76
CA GLY A 11 0.98 8.02 12.49
C GLY A 11 -0.54 8.00 12.53
N PRO A 12 -1.26 8.27 11.44
CA PRO A 12 -2.73 8.23 11.46
C PRO A 12 -3.26 6.80 11.65
N THR A 13 -4.46 6.70 12.20
CA THR A 13 -5.18 5.41 12.24
C THR A 13 -5.67 5.04 10.84
N ALA A 14 -6.05 3.77 10.65
CA ALA A 14 -6.59 3.30 9.38
C ALA A 14 -7.83 4.12 8.96
N SER A 15 -8.73 4.41 9.89
CA SER A 15 -9.91 5.22 9.61
C SER A 15 -9.54 6.64 9.17
N GLU A 16 -8.56 7.24 9.85
CA GLU A 16 -8.08 8.57 9.49
C GLU A 16 -7.45 8.59 8.10
N ILE A 17 -6.70 7.54 7.74
CA ILE A 17 -6.12 7.42 6.41
C ILE A 17 -7.21 7.37 5.34
N VAL A 18 -8.23 6.55 5.54
CA VAL A 18 -9.35 6.44 4.60
C VAL A 18 -10.04 7.79 4.44
N ASP A 19 -10.30 8.50 5.53
CA ASP A 19 -10.92 9.82 5.48
C ASP A 19 -10.04 10.84 4.75
N CYS A 20 -8.73 10.80 4.98
CA CYS A 20 -7.78 11.67 4.28
C CYS A 20 -7.75 11.39 2.78
N VAL A 21 -7.80 10.12 2.38
CA VAL A 21 -7.80 9.73 0.96
C VAL A 21 -9.07 10.21 0.28
N ARG A 22 -10.23 10.11 0.94
CA ARG A 22 -11.47 10.67 0.43
C ARG A 22 -11.37 12.18 0.21
N LEU A 23 -10.83 12.87 1.19
CA LEU A 23 -10.62 14.32 1.09
C LEU A 23 -9.66 14.66 -0.05
N ALA A 24 -8.57 13.90 -0.17
CA ALA A 24 -7.60 14.10 -1.25
C ALA A 24 -8.25 13.92 -2.63
N GLU A 25 -9.11 12.94 -2.78
CA GLU A 25 -9.87 12.77 -4.02
C GLU A 25 -10.74 13.99 -4.33
N ASP A 26 -11.46 14.49 -3.33
CA ASP A 26 -12.32 15.67 -3.49
C ASP A 26 -11.50 16.91 -3.84
N LEU A 27 -10.26 16.99 -3.38
CA LEU A 27 -9.34 18.09 -3.68
C LEU A 27 -8.59 17.94 -5.00
N GLY A 28 -8.83 16.86 -5.74
CA GLY A 28 -8.22 16.65 -7.03
C GLY A 28 -6.84 15.98 -7.02
N TYR A 29 -6.44 15.33 -5.92
CA TYR A 29 -5.20 14.57 -5.88
C TYR A 29 -5.31 13.36 -6.81
N GLU A 30 -4.23 13.08 -7.53
CA GLU A 30 -4.18 11.99 -8.50
C GLU A 30 -4.02 10.62 -7.84
N SER A 31 -3.25 10.54 -6.75
CA SER A 31 -2.87 9.26 -6.16
C SER A 31 -2.70 9.32 -4.65
N ALA A 32 -2.90 8.17 -4.01
CA ALA A 32 -2.64 7.98 -2.58
C ALA A 32 -1.82 6.70 -2.41
N TRP A 33 -0.82 6.75 -1.53
CA TRP A 33 0.19 5.70 -1.38
C TRP A 33 0.28 5.28 0.08
N ILE A 34 0.20 3.97 0.32
CA ILE A 34 0.29 3.39 1.66
C ILE A 34 1.57 2.59 1.77
N ALA A 35 2.37 2.89 2.80
CA ALA A 35 3.61 2.16 3.07
C ALA A 35 3.35 0.89 3.85
N GLU A 36 4.24 -0.09 3.71
CA GLU A 36 4.29 -1.26 4.58
C GLU A 36 5.02 -0.89 5.86
N GLY A 37 4.38 -1.04 7.01
CA GLY A 37 5.02 -0.64 8.26
C GLY A 37 4.12 -0.88 9.46
N HIS A 38 4.13 0.03 10.40
CA HIS A 38 3.42 -0.09 11.67
C HIS A 38 2.08 0.67 11.70
N GLY A 39 1.67 1.24 10.59
CA GLY A 39 0.45 2.05 10.50
C GLY A 39 -0.83 1.26 10.24
N GLY A 40 -0.79 -0.05 10.37
CA GLY A 40 -1.90 -0.94 10.05
C GLY A 40 -1.60 -1.80 8.83
N ASP A 41 -2.50 -2.74 8.54
CA ASP A 41 -2.32 -3.63 7.40
C ASP A 41 -2.55 -2.87 6.07
N GLN A 42 -1.53 -2.89 5.24
CA GLN A 42 -1.49 -2.11 4.00
C GLN A 42 -2.66 -2.39 3.06
N PHE A 43 -2.94 -3.65 2.77
CA PHE A 43 -4.01 -4.00 1.82
C PHE A 43 -5.41 -3.85 2.42
N SER A 44 -5.55 -4.01 3.73
CA SER A 44 -6.82 -3.72 4.41
C SER A 44 -7.16 -2.24 4.32
N ILE A 45 -6.18 -1.37 4.54
CA ILE A 45 -6.34 0.08 4.41
C ILE A 45 -6.68 0.45 2.97
N LEU A 46 -5.95 -0.12 2.00
CA LEU A 46 -6.22 0.13 0.58
C LEU A 46 -7.62 -0.33 0.18
N SER A 47 -8.11 -1.44 0.73
CA SER A 47 -9.48 -1.90 0.48
C SER A 47 -10.50 -0.90 0.99
N GLY A 48 -10.28 -0.33 2.17
CA GLY A 48 -11.12 0.73 2.71
C GLY A 48 -11.12 1.97 1.83
N CYS A 49 -9.94 2.36 1.37
CA CYS A 49 -9.81 3.51 0.45
C CYS A 49 -10.50 3.23 -0.89
N ALA A 50 -10.39 2.01 -1.41
CA ALA A 50 -11.04 1.62 -2.66
C ALA A 50 -12.56 1.74 -2.58
N ALA A 51 -13.13 1.31 -1.44
CA ALA A 51 -14.58 1.37 -1.21
C ALA A 51 -15.08 2.81 -1.02
N ALA A 52 -14.23 3.69 -0.47
CA ALA A 52 -14.61 5.06 -0.13
C ALA A 52 -14.38 6.07 -1.25
N THR A 53 -13.73 5.68 -2.34
CA THR A 53 -13.33 6.57 -3.44
C THR A 53 -13.75 6.01 -4.80
N SER A 54 -13.63 6.81 -5.85
CA SER A 54 -14.03 6.38 -7.20
C SER A 54 -13.04 6.73 -8.30
N LYS A 55 -12.11 7.64 -8.07
CA LYS A 55 -11.20 8.15 -9.12
C LYS A 55 -9.72 8.08 -8.77
N ILE A 56 -9.37 8.36 -7.51
CA ILE A 56 -7.98 8.47 -7.09
C ILE A 56 -7.26 7.13 -7.25
N LYS A 57 -6.05 7.16 -7.79
CA LYS A 57 -5.20 5.97 -7.88
C LYS A 57 -4.71 5.58 -6.48
N LEU A 58 -4.69 4.28 -6.22
CA LEU A 58 -4.30 3.75 -4.91
C LEU A 58 -3.08 2.86 -5.10
N GLY A 59 -2.07 3.06 -4.28
CA GLY A 59 -0.83 2.33 -4.49
C GLY A 59 -0.12 1.94 -3.20
N THR A 60 0.79 0.98 -3.35
CA THR A 60 1.72 0.60 -2.29
C THR A 60 3.05 1.29 -2.50
N ALA A 61 3.57 1.91 -1.46
CA ALA A 61 4.88 2.55 -1.50
C ALA A 61 5.68 2.19 -0.25
N ILE A 62 6.22 1.06 -0.20
CA ILE A 62 6.17 -0.12 -1.09
C ILE A 62 5.52 -1.30 -0.37
N SER A 63 5.19 -2.39 -1.05
CA SER A 63 4.85 -3.65 -0.42
C SER A 63 6.10 -4.53 -0.37
N SER A 64 6.43 -5.05 0.81
CA SER A 64 7.66 -5.83 1.01
C SER A 64 7.54 -7.21 0.39
N VAL A 65 8.55 -7.59 -0.40
CA VAL A 65 8.62 -8.92 -1.01
C VAL A 65 8.93 -10.01 0.01
N PHE A 66 9.31 -9.66 1.23
CA PHE A 66 9.66 -10.63 2.27
C PHE A 66 8.51 -11.01 3.18
N VAL A 67 7.54 -10.13 3.40
CA VAL A 67 6.53 -10.33 4.46
C VAL A 67 5.26 -11.01 3.97
N ARG A 68 5.11 -11.18 2.68
CA ARG A 68 4.01 -11.93 2.08
C ARG A 68 4.55 -12.88 1.02
N SER A 69 3.97 -14.08 0.92
CA SER A 69 4.31 -14.97 -0.19
C SER A 69 3.83 -14.35 -1.50
N ALA A 70 4.47 -14.72 -2.61
CA ALA A 70 4.08 -14.20 -3.92
C ALA A 70 2.60 -14.47 -4.26
N PRO A 71 2.07 -15.69 -4.04
CA PRO A 71 0.63 -15.93 -4.26
C PRO A 71 -0.28 -15.09 -3.38
N THR A 72 0.07 -14.91 -2.10
CA THR A 72 -0.72 -14.10 -1.17
C THR A 72 -0.71 -12.63 -1.58
N LEU A 73 0.45 -12.12 -1.96
CA LEU A 73 0.58 -10.74 -2.43
C LEU A 73 -0.22 -10.52 -3.71
N ALA A 74 -0.11 -11.44 -4.67
CA ALA A 74 -0.85 -11.36 -5.93
C ALA A 74 -2.36 -11.36 -5.69
N MET A 75 -2.85 -12.21 -4.80
CA MET A 75 -4.26 -12.30 -4.47
C MET A 75 -4.77 -11.02 -3.79
N ALA A 76 -4.00 -10.48 -2.86
CA ALA A 76 -4.35 -9.23 -2.18
C ALA A 76 -4.40 -8.07 -3.17
N ALA A 77 -3.40 -7.95 -4.04
CA ALA A 77 -3.35 -6.91 -5.04
C ALA A 77 -4.51 -7.03 -6.04
N ALA A 78 -4.80 -8.22 -6.51
CA ALA A 78 -5.90 -8.46 -7.44
C ALA A 78 -7.25 -8.08 -6.81
N THR A 79 -7.44 -8.38 -5.53
CA THR A 79 -8.68 -8.05 -4.82
C THR A 79 -8.86 -6.54 -4.68
N VAL A 80 -7.81 -5.82 -4.29
CA VAL A 80 -7.89 -4.36 -4.20
C VAL A 80 -8.09 -3.74 -5.59
N ASP A 81 -7.45 -4.28 -6.60
CA ASP A 81 -7.63 -3.80 -7.98
C ASP A 81 -9.08 -3.96 -8.43
N GLU A 82 -9.69 -5.11 -8.14
CA GLU A 82 -11.11 -5.33 -8.42
C GLU A 82 -12.01 -4.36 -7.64
N LEU A 83 -11.81 -4.24 -6.34
CA LEU A 83 -12.60 -3.34 -5.48
C LEU A 83 -12.48 -1.87 -5.91
N SER A 84 -11.32 -1.49 -6.39
CA SER A 84 -11.06 -0.13 -6.87
C SER A 84 -11.39 0.09 -8.34
N LYS A 85 -11.86 -0.94 -9.02
CA LYS A 85 -12.17 -0.90 -10.47
C LYS A 85 -10.95 -0.51 -11.29
N GLY A 86 -9.84 -1.17 -11.03
CA GLY A 86 -8.61 -1.04 -11.81
C GLY A 86 -7.73 0.16 -11.44
N ARG A 87 -7.85 0.69 -10.23
CA ARG A 87 -7.07 1.87 -9.80
C ARG A 87 -5.82 1.53 -8.99
N LEU A 88 -5.54 0.25 -8.75
CA LEU A 88 -4.37 -0.14 -7.94
C LEU A 88 -3.08 -0.01 -8.73
N ILE A 89 -2.05 0.51 -8.08
CA ILE A 89 -0.67 0.51 -8.56
C ILE A 89 0.16 -0.24 -7.52
N LEU A 90 0.72 -1.38 -7.91
CA LEU A 90 1.49 -2.22 -6.99
C LEU A 90 2.96 -1.86 -7.06
N GLY A 91 3.45 -1.17 -6.02
CA GLY A 91 4.86 -0.88 -5.84
C GLY A 91 5.49 -1.92 -4.93
N LEU A 92 6.57 -2.54 -5.36
CA LEU A 92 7.28 -3.60 -4.62
C LEU A 92 8.66 -3.13 -4.18
N GLY A 93 9.14 -3.66 -3.06
CA GLY A 93 10.46 -3.36 -2.56
C GLY A 93 10.94 -4.39 -1.54
N SER A 94 12.19 -4.21 -1.11
CA SER A 94 12.83 -5.13 -0.19
C SER A 94 12.65 -4.76 1.29
N SER A 95 12.03 -3.62 1.58
CA SER A 95 11.88 -3.12 2.95
C SER A 95 13.24 -2.92 3.63
N HIS A 96 13.30 -3.01 4.95
CA HIS A 96 14.52 -2.84 5.73
C HIS A 96 14.84 -4.11 6.50
N LYS A 97 16.12 -4.47 6.56
CA LYS A 97 16.57 -5.63 7.33
C LYS A 97 16.11 -5.57 8.79
N VAL A 98 16.16 -4.39 9.39
CA VAL A 98 15.72 -4.15 10.78
C VAL A 98 14.26 -4.51 10.98
N GLN A 99 13.42 -4.25 9.98
CA GLN A 99 12.00 -4.58 10.03
C GLN A 99 11.74 -6.05 9.70
N VAL A 100 12.37 -6.56 8.64
CA VAL A 100 12.11 -7.91 8.13
C VAL A 100 12.60 -8.99 9.09
N VAL A 101 13.84 -8.89 9.58
CA VAL A 101 14.44 -9.93 10.41
C VAL A 101 13.86 -9.97 11.81
N PRO A 102 13.91 -8.87 12.63
CA PRO A 102 13.42 -8.95 14.01
C PRO A 102 11.90 -8.95 14.13
N GLU A 103 11.18 -8.31 13.25
CA GLU A 103 9.72 -8.17 13.37
C GLU A 103 8.93 -9.28 12.69
N HIS A 104 9.44 -9.82 11.59
CA HIS A 104 8.74 -10.87 10.84
C HIS A 104 9.43 -12.22 10.91
N GLY A 105 10.63 -12.30 11.50
CA GLY A 105 11.37 -13.56 11.64
C GLY A 105 11.79 -14.16 10.30
N ILE A 106 11.98 -13.35 9.27
CA ILE A 106 12.30 -13.79 7.91
C ILE A 106 13.74 -13.44 7.60
N GLU A 107 14.47 -14.37 6.99
CA GLU A 107 15.84 -14.14 6.56
C GLU A 107 15.86 -13.08 5.44
N TYR A 108 16.68 -12.05 5.64
CA TYR A 108 16.85 -10.99 4.66
C TYR A 108 18.00 -11.33 3.72
N SER A 109 17.72 -11.51 2.44
CA SER A 109 18.70 -11.83 1.42
C SER A 109 18.65 -10.81 0.28
N LEU A 110 19.44 -11.01 -0.78
CA LEU A 110 19.45 -10.14 -1.96
C LEU A 110 18.14 -10.32 -2.73
N SER A 111 17.16 -9.49 -2.40
CA SER A 111 15.78 -9.65 -2.86
C SER A 111 15.63 -9.66 -4.38
N LEU A 112 16.37 -8.81 -5.09
CA LEU A 112 16.25 -8.71 -6.54
C LEU A 112 16.79 -9.95 -7.28
N ILE A 113 17.55 -10.80 -6.60
CA ILE A 113 18.04 -12.04 -7.17
C ILE A 113 17.00 -13.15 -7.04
N HIS A 114 16.12 -13.05 -6.05
CA HIS A 114 15.16 -14.09 -5.68
C HIS A 114 13.72 -13.81 -6.09
N ILE A 115 13.47 -12.68 -6.69
CA ILE A 115 12.12 -12.30 -7.14
C ILE A 115 11.80 -12.92 -8.51
#